data_1154e413c8ebc1b9dd9cb0d1331706b5
#
_entry.id   1154e413c8ebc1b9dd9cb0d1331706b5
#
_cell.length_a   1.000
_cell.length_b   1.000
_cell.length_c   1.000
_cell.angle_alpha   90.00
_cell.angle_beta   90.00
_cell.angle_gamma   90.00
#
_symmetry.space_group_name_H-M   'P 1'
#
loop_
_entity.id
_entity.type
_entity.pdbx_description
1 polymer ?
#
loop_
_entity_poly.entity_id
_entity_poly.type
_entity_poly.pdbx_seq_one_letter_code
_entity_poly.pdbx_strand_id
1 'polypeptide(L)'
;MTFKTDFLWGGATAANQLEGAYDIDGKGLSVADAMPGGKERLAILASPEFDWTIDTEQFTYPNHDGIDHYHQFKEDIALFAEMGFKAYRFSVAWSRIFPMGDETTPNEKGLLFYDQLIDECLKYGIEPVVTISHYEMPLNLAKT
;
A
#
# COMPACT_ATOMS: atom_id res chain seq x y z
N MET A 1 -35.74 2.62 2.50
CA MET A 1 -34.76 3.42 3.29
C MET A 1 -33.93 4.22 2.31
N THR A 2 -33.81 5.52 2.50
CA THR A 2 -32.93 6.38 1.71
C THR A 2 -31.76 6.81 2.59
N PHE A 3 -30.54 6.83 2.01
CA PHE A 3 -29.39 7.39 2.70
C PHE A 3 -29.58 8.90 2.90
N LYS A 4 -28.89 9.47 3.88
CA LYS A 4 -28.85 10.92 4.06
C LYS A 4 -28.18 11.58 2.85
N THR A 5 -28.51 12.82 2.57
CA THR A 5 -27.96 13.58 1.43
C THR A 5 -26.46 13.86 1.56
N ASP A 6 -25.96 13.84 2.80
CA ASP A 6 -24.54 14.05 3.16
C ASP A 6 -23.78 12.73 3.37
N PHE A 7 -24.37 11.60 2.99
CA PHE A 7 -23.68 10.30 3.09
C PHE A 7 -22.49 10.22 2.13
N LEU A 8 -21.32 9.87 2.67
CA LEU A 8 -20.07 9.80 1.90
C LEU A 8 -19.95 8.43 1.23
N TRP A 9 -20.26 8.38 -0.05
CA TRP A 9 -19.99 7.23 -0.89
C TRP A 9 -18.53 7.19 -1.32
N GLY A 10 -17.91 6.03 -1.34
CA GLY A 10 -16.51 5.91 -1.73
C GLY A 10 -16.02 4.47 -1.80
N GLY A 11 -14.71 4.32 -1.84
CA GLY A 11 -14.04 3.03 -1.92
C GLY A 11 -12.88 2.91 -0.96
N ALA A 12 -12.28 1.72 -0.93
CA ALA A 12 -11.13 1.42 -0.08
C ALA A 12 -10.11 0.58 -0.83
N THR A 13 -8.83 0.84 -0.54
CA THR A 13 -7.70 0.07 -1.04
C THR A 13 -6.71 -0.23 0.09
N ALA A 14 -5.76 -1.14 -0.17
CA ALA A 14 -4.65 -1.40 0.72
C ALA A 14 -3.32 -1.17 -0.02
N ALA A 15 -2.38 -0.48 0.63
CA ALA A 15 -1.10 -0.07 0.06
C ALA A 15 -0.37 -1.23 -0.65
N ASN A 16 -0.22 -2.37 0.04
CA ASN A 16 0.46 -3.54 -0.48
C ASN A 16 -0.19 -4.17 -1.73
N GLN A 17 -1.45 -3.83 -2.04
CA GLN A 17 -2.17 -4.41 -3.17
C GLN A 17 -2.06 -3.56 -4.44
N LEU A 18 -1.81 -2.26 -4.31
CA LEU A 18 -1.90 -1.36 -5.44
C LEU A 18 -0.71 -0.42 -5.63
N GLU A 19 0.01 -0.05 -4.57
CA GLU A 19 1.06 0.96 -4.69
C GLU A 19 2.16 0.57 -5.67
N GLY A 20 2.62 -0.68 -5.64
CA GLY A 20 3.83 -1.06 -6.36
C GLY A 20 5.06 -0.32 -5.83
N ALA A 21 6.03 -0.05 -6.69
CA ALA A 21 7.24 0.72 -6.34
C ALA A 21 7.88 0.23 -5.02
N TYR A 22 8.00 -1.10 -4.88
CA TYR A 22 8.34 -1.78 -3.62
C TYR A 22 9.77 -1.48 -3.14
N ASP A 23 10.67 -1.05 -4.02
CA ASP A 23 12.08 -0.73 -3.76
C ASP A 23 12.46 0.71 -4.16
N ILE A 24 11.45 1.55 -4.44
CA ILE A 24 11.65 2.92 -4.92
C ILE A 24 11.69 3.89 -3.73
N ASP A 25 12.50 4.96 -3.88
CA ASP A 25 12.56 6.10 -2.97
C ASP A 25 12.86 5.74 -1.51
N GLY A 26 13.61 4.64 -1.31
CA GLY A 26 14.05 4.21 0.01
C GLY A 26 13.00 3.43 0.81
N LYS A 27 11.91 2.96 0.17
CA LYS A 27 10.98 2.03 0.80
C LYS A 27 11.71 0.75 1.21
N GLY A 28 11.50 0.30 2.43
CA GLY A 28 11.93 -1.01 2.90
C GLY A 28 10.96 -2.12 2.50
N LEU A 29 11.42 -3.35 2.57
CA LEU A 29 10.58 -4.51 2.33
C LEU A 29 9.58 -4.73 3.46
N SER A 30 8.37 -5.09 3.11
CA SER A 30 7.36 -5.63 4.02
C SER A 30 7.18 -7.14 3.83
N VAL A 31 6.50 -7.79 4.77
CA VAL A 31 6.11 -9.20 4.61
C VAL A 31 5.27 -9.42 3.35
N ALA A 32 4.50 -8.42 2.92
CA ALA A 32 3.70 -8.50 1.71
C ALA A 32 4.57 -8.51 0.44
N ASP A 33 5.68 -7.78 0.43
CA ASP A 33 6.62 -7.76 -0.70
C ASP A 33 7.37 -9.10 -0.85
N ALA A 34 7.59 -9.81 0.26
CA ALA A 34 8.24 -11.13 0.25
C ALA A 34 7.25 -12.30 0.03
N MET A 35 5.97 -12.01 -0.13
CA MET A 35 4.94 -13.03 -0.34
C MET A 35 4.86 -13.44 -1.82
N PRO A 36 5.17 -14.69 -2.19
CA PRO A 36 5.03 -15.15 -3.56
C PRO A 36 3.57 -15.18 -4.01
N GLY A 37 3.36 -14.97 -5.29
CA GLY A 37 2.07 -15.14 -5.94
C GLY A 37 1.77 -16.60 -6.34
N GLY A 38 0.60 -16.81 -6.97
CA GLY A 38 0.23 -18.08 -7.55
C GLY A 38 -0.62 -19.00 -6.66
N LYS A 39 -0.99 -20.15 -7.21
CA LYS A 39 -1.92 -21.10 -6.57
C LYS A 39 -1.33 -21.76 -5.32
N GLU A 40 -0.02 -22.02 -5.34
CA GLU A 40 0.70 -22.69 -4.26
C GLU A 40 1.13 -21.73 -3.14
N ARG A 41 0.78 -20.46 -3.24
CA ARG A 41 1.17 -19.40 -2.30
C ARG A 41 1.01 -19.79 -0.83
N LEU A 42 -0.17 -20.32 -0.47
CA LEU A 42 -0.44 -20.68 0.94
C LEU A 42 0.40 -21.86 1.42
N ALA A 43 0.67 -22.83 0.54
CA ALA A 43 1.53 -23.97 0.86
C ALA A 43 2.99 -23.53 1.05
N ILE A 44 3.47 -22.59 0.20
CA ILE A 44 4.82 -22.01 0.31
C ILE A 44 4.95 -21.27 1.64
N LEU A 45 4.02 -20.39 1.97
CA LEU A 45 4.03 -19.59 3.20
C LEU A 45 3.91 -20.46 4.47
N ALA A 46 3.26 -21.61 4.38
CA ALA A 46 3.12 -22.55 5.51
C ALA A 46 4.32 -23.48 5.64
N SER A 47 5.26 -23.49 4.68
CA SER A 47 6.46 -24.31 4.75
C SER A 47 7.39 -23.81 5.84
N PRO A 48 7.91 -24.71 6.72
CA PRO A 48 8.91 -24.33 7.71
C PRO A 48 10.26 -23.92 7.08
N GLU A 49 10.45 -24.22 5.79
CA GLU A 49 11.66 -23.86 5.03
C GLU A 49 11.56 -22.47 4.38
N PHE A 50 10.37 -21.82 4.45
CA PHE A 50 10.17 -20.50 3.87
C PHE A 50 10.87 -19.42 4.71
N ASP A 51 11.90 -18.83 4.16
CA ASP A 51 12.79 -17.89 4.84
C ASP A 51 12.54 -16.41 4.52
N TRP A 52 11.43 -16.10 3.80
CA TRP A 52 11.07 -14.75 3.37
C TRP A 52 12.08 -14.09 2.43
N THR A 53 12.89 -14.87 1.74
CA THR A 53 13.81 -14.39 0.70
C THR A 53 13.05 -14.23 -0.62
N ILE A 54 13.26 -13.09 -1.28
CA ILE A 54 12.67 -12.85 -2.61
C ILE A 54 13.52 -13.58 -3.65
N ASP A 55 12.89 -14.51 -4.36
CA ASP A 55 13.49 -15.27 -5.47
C ASP A 55 12.64 -15.09 -6.73
N THR A 56 13.01 -14.11 -7.55
CA THR A 56 12.30 -13.77 -8.79
C THR A 56 12.56 -14.75 -9.94
N GLU A 57 13.50 -15.66 -9.79
CA GLU A 57 13.73 -16.75 -10.77
C GLU A 57 12.69 -17.86 -10.57
N GLN A 58 12.30 -18.11 -9.34
CA GLN A 58 11.36 -19.18 -8.98
C GLN A 58 9.92 -18.69 -8.85
N PHE A 59 9.71 -17.46 -8.35
CA PHE A 59 8.38 -16.94 -8.01
C PHE A 59 8.09 -15.58 -8.65
N THR A 60 6.80 -15.27 -8.75
CA THR A 60 6.32 -13.93 -9.07
C THR A 60 5.83 -13.23 -7.79
N TYR A 61 5.97 -11.92 -7.76
CA TYR A 61 5.58 -11.09 -6.61
C TYR A 61 4.64 -9.97 -7.07
N PRO A 62 3.32 -10.25 -7.16
CA PRO A 62 2.37 -9.27 -7.72
C PRO A 62 2.34 -7.93 -7.00
N ASN A 63 2.69 -7.91 -5.70
CA ASN A 63 2.70 -6.69 -4.90
C ASN A 63 3.86 -5.74 -5.27
N HIS A 64 4.89 -6.22 -6.00
CA HIS A 64 6.00 -5.37 -6.44
C HIS A 64 5.54 -4.31 -7.44
N ASP A 65 4.62 -4.68 -8.30
CA ASP A 65 4.08 -3.80 -9.34
C ASP A 65 2.72 -3.23 -8.95
N GLY A 66 1.82 -4.05 -8.39
CA GLY A 66 0.45 -3.68 -8.12
C GLY A 66 -0.23 -3.13 -9.37
N ILE A 67 -0.82 -1.95 -9.28
CA ILE A 67 -1.26 -1.13 -10.42
C ILE A 67 -0.39 0.12 -10.59
N ASP A 68 0.75 0.14 -9.91
CA ASP A 68 1.69 1.27 -9.88
C ASP A 68 1.06 2.58 -9.41
N HIS A 69 0.17 2.48 -8.43
CA HIS A 69 -0.50 3.63 -7.84
C HIS A 69 0.49 4.68 -7.30
N TYR A 70 1.67 4.25 -6.86
CA TYR A 70 2.72 5.15 -6.39
C TYR A 70 3.06 6.23 -7.42
N HIS A 71 3.13 5.90 -8.70
CA HIS A 71 3.41 6.86 -9.77
C HIS A 71 2.13 7.45 -10.39
N GLN A 72 1.01 6.71 -10.35
CA GLN A 72 -0.23 7.05 -11.05
C GLN A 72 -1.32 7.64 -10.15
N PHE A 73 -1.08 7.83 -8.85
CA PHE A 73 -2.11 8.21 -7.88
C PHE A 73 -2.93 9.46 -8.28
N LYS A 74 -2.31 10.43 -8.99
CA LYS A 74 -3.04 11.64 -9.42
C LYS A 74 -4.10 11.33 -10.46
N GLU A 75 -3.78 10.43 -11.38
CA GLU A 75 -4.73 9.96 -12.40
C GLU A 75 -5.82 9.08 -11.76
N ASP A 76 -5.42 8.17 -10.88
CA ASP A 76 -6.35 7.29 -10.16
C ASP A 76 -7.36 8.10 -9.32
N ILE A 77 -6.89 9.11 -8.58
CA ILE A 77 -7.77 9.98 -7.78
C ILE A 77 -8.71 10.80 -8.67
N ALA A 78 -8.24 11.27 -9.83
CA ALA A 78 -9.09 11.94 -10.80
C ALA A 78 -10.22 11.01 -11.29
N LEU A 79 -9.91 9.74 -11.58
CA LEU A 79 -10.89 8.72 -11.96
C LEU A 79 -11.88 8.42 -10.81
N PHE A 80 -11.41 8.37 -9.55
CA PHE A 80 -12.30 8.22 -8.40
C PHE A 80 -13.28 9.40 -8.30
N ALA A 81 -12.81 10.62 -8.57
CA ALA A 81 -13.67 11.79 -8.60
C ALA A 81 -14.73 11.70 -9.71
N GLU A 82 -14.37 11.24 -10.91
CA GLU A 82 -15.31 10.99 -12.01
C GLU A 82 -16.34 9.91 -11.64
N MET A 83 -15.95 8.89 -10.89
CA MET A 83 -16.84 7.86 -10.35
C MET A 83 -17.79 8.39 -9.27
N GLY A 84 -17.56 9.62 -8.78
CA GLY A 84 -18.39 10.26 -7.78
C GLY A 84 -18.01 9.96 -6.34
N PHE A 85 -16.78 9.51 -6.07
CA PHE A 85 -16.30 9.29 -4.71
C PHE A 85 -16.37 10.56 -3.88
N LYS A 86 -16.80 10.42 -2.63
CA LYS A 86 -16.82 11.45 -1.59
C LYS A 86 -15.90 11.11 -0.42
N ALA A 87 -15.51 9.85 -0.31
CA ALA A 87 -14.49 9.38 0.62
C ALA A 87 -13.62 8.32 -0.04
N TYR A 88 -12.33 8.32 0.28
CA TYR A 88 -11.39 7.29 -0.16
C TYR A 88 -10.58 6.80 1.04
N ARG A 89 -10.75 5.51 1.38
CA ARG A 89 -9.95 4.87 2.41
C ARG A 89 -8.73 4.21 1.77
N PHE A 90 -7.55 4.55 2.26
CA PHE A 90 -6.29 3.90 1.89
C PHE A 90 -5.47 3.56 3.14
N SER A 91 -4.54 2.63 3.01
CA SER A 91 -3.58 2.36 4.08
C SER A 91 -2.21 2.95 3.76
N VAL A 92 -1.43 3.15 4.81
CA VAL A 92 -0.04 3.58 4.73
C VAL A 92 0.85 2.33 4.78
N ALA A 93 1.75 2.15 3.80
CA ALA A 93 2.81 1.16 3.89
C ALA A 93 3.86 1.63 4.90
N TRP A 94 3.85 1.04 6.11
CA TRP A 94 4.75 1.45 7.18
C TRP A 94 6.22 1.44 6.75
N SER A 95 6.63 0.41 5.99
CA SER A 95 8.00 0.31 5.48
C SER A 95 8.37 1.35 4.42
N ARG A 96 7.42 2.14 3.91
CA ARG A 96 7.72 3.30 3.05
C ARG A 96 8.16 4.50 3.87
N ILE A 97 7.64 4.62 5.10
CA ILE A 97 7.98 5.70 6.03
C ILE A 97 9.15 5.29 6.94
N PHE A 98 9.11 4.06 7.44
CA PHE A 98 10.14 3.47 8.30
C PHE A 98 10.63 2.16 7.67
N PRO A 99 11.66 2.21 6.81
CA PRO A 99 12.11 1.07 6.00
C PRO A 99 12.47 -0.19 6.80
N MET A 100 13.11 -0.05 7.96
CA MET A 100 13.41 -1.15 8.87
C MET A 100 12.32 -1.35 9.93
N GLY A 101 11.46 -0.34 10.13
CA GLY A 101 10.29 -0.38 11.01
C GLY A 101 10.47 0.22 12.38
N ASP A 102 11.69 0.44 12.84
CA ASP A 102 12.04 0.92 14.19
C ASP A 102 12.95 2.17 14.19
N GLU A 103 13.13 2.81 13.05
CA GLU A 103 13.89 4.04 12.95
C GLU A 103 13.21 5.18 13.73
N THR A 104 14.03 6.07 14.25
CA THR A 104 13.54 7.30 14.90
C THR A 104 13.31 8.45 13.92
N THR A 105 13.83 8.34 12.71
CA THR A 105 13.69 9.35 11.66
C THR A 105 13.00 8.73 10.46
N PRO A 106 11.90 9.33 9.99
CA PRO A 106 11.17 8.79 8.85
C PRO A 106 11.90 9.01 7.53
N ASN A 107 11.55 8.21 6.54
CA ASN A 107 11.90 8.45 5.15
C ASN A 107 11.04 9.60 4.59
N GLU A 108 11.65 10.74 4.36
CA GLU A 108 10.97 11.96 3.91
C GLU A 108 10.26 11.78 2.55
N LYS A 109 10.80 10.95 1.66
CA LYS A 109 10.15 10.67 0.38
C LYS A 109 8.86 9.86 0.55
N GLY A 110 8.86 8.95 1.51
CA GLY A 110 7.66 8.18 1.86
C GLY A 110 6.58 9.08 2.47
N LEU A 111 6.95 10.00 3.36
CA LEU A 111 6.02 10.99 3.90
C LEU A 111 5.46 11.90 2.81
N LEU A 112 6.32 12.41 1.93
CA LEU A 112 5.92 13.28 0.84
C LEU A 112 4.91 12.63 -0.11
N PHE A 113 5.06 11.32 -0.37
CA PHE A 113 4.10 10.58 -1.19
C PHE A 113 2.69 10.62 -0.59
N TYR A 114 2.55 10.32 0.71
CA TYR A 114 1.24 10.32 1.37
C TYR A 114 0.67 11.73 1.54
N ASP A 115 1.52 12.73 1.77
CA ASP A 115 1.11 14.13 1.81
C ASP A 115 0.50 14.54 0.46
N GLN A 116 1.17 14.25 -0.63
CA GLN A 116 0.67 14.51 -1.98
C GLN A 116 -0.60 13.73 -2.33
N LEU A 117 -0.72 12.48 -1.88
CA LEU A 117 -1.91 11.66 -2.07
C LEU A 117 -3.13 12.28 -1.37
N ILE A 118 -2.94 12.74 -0.13
CA ILE A 118 -3.97 13.42 0.65
C ILE A 118 -4.38 14.72 -0.04
N ASP A 119 -3.41 15.55 -0.44
CA ASP A 119 -3.66 16.82 -1.14
C ASP A 119 -4.45 16.59 -2.44
N GLU A 120 -4.11 15.54 -3.20
CA GLU A 120 -4.85 15.23 -4.43
C GLU A 120 -6.29 14.80 -4.14
N CYS A 121 -6.55 14.03 -3.07
CA CYS A 121 -7.92 13.72 -2.64
C CYS A 121 -8.71 15.00 -2.31
N LEU A 122 -8.12 15.88 -1.50
CA LEU A 122 -8.75 17.13 -1.07
C LEU A 122 -9.04 18.07 -2.24
N LYS A 123 -8.16 18.11 -3.25
CA LYS A 123 -8.34 18.89 -4.47
C LYS A 123 -9.65 18.53 -5.20
N TYR A 124 -10.06 17.26 -5.16
CA TYR A 124 -11.32 16.79 -5.76
C TYR A 124 -12.49 16.73 -4.76
N GLY A 125 -12.31 17.20 -3.53
CA GLY A 125 -13.35 17.15 -2.50
C GLY A 125 -13.67 15.72 -2.05
N ILE A 126 -12.68 14.82 -2.11
CA ILE A 126 -12.75 13.45 -1.61
C ILE A 126 -12.15 13.45 -0.20
N GLU A 127 -12.91 13.01 0.80
CA GLU A 127 -12.45 12.88 2.19
C GLU A 127 -11.47 11.72 2.32
N PRO A 128 -10.19 11.95 2.70
CA PRO A 128 -9.23 10.88 2.92
C PRO A 128 -9.48 10.18 4.25
N VAL A 129 -9.61 8.86 4.22
CA VAL A 129 -9.77 8.01 5.42
C VAL A 129 -8.54 7.13 5.56
N VAL A 130 -7.60 7.57 6.40
CA VAL A 130 -6.28 6.95 6.52
C VAL A 130 -6.30 5.76 7.48
N THR A 131 -5.82 4.61 7.01
CA THR A 131 -5.50 3.43 7.82
C THR A 131 -3.99 3.41 8.04
N ILE A 132 -3.54 3.65 9.26
CA ILE A 132 -2.11 3.80 9.59
C ILE A 132 -1.32 2.53 9.28
N SER A 133 -1.89 1.35 9.54
CA SER A 133 -1.27 0.07 9.23
C SER A 133 -2.32 -0.96 8.82
N HIS A 134 -2.03 -1.73 7.79
CA HIS A 134 -2.92 -2.77 7.28
C HIS A 134 -2.15 -4.09 7.12
N TYR A 135 -1.76 -4.68 8.26
CA TYR A 135 -1.03 -5.95 8.50
C TYR A 135 0.33 -6.13 7.78
N GLU A 136 0.73 -5.29 6.89
CA GLU A 136 2.02 -5.36 6.18
C GLU A 136 3.17 -4.86 7.08
N MET A 137 3.73 -5.78 7.86
CA MET A 137 4.83 -5.47 8.75
C MET A 137 6.13 -5.30 7.97
N PRO A 138 7.01 -4.33 8.32
CA PRO A 138 8.37 -4.31 7.80
C PRO A 138 9.08 -5.67 7.99
N LEU A 139 9.69 -6.16 6.92
CA LEU A 139 10.26 -7.51 6.90
C LEU A 139 11.38 -7.69 7.94
N ASN A 140 12.11 -6.62 8.25
CA ASN A 140 13.14 -6.62 9.29
C ASN A 140 12.54 -6.95 10.67
N LEU A 141 11.38 -6.36 11.02
CA LEU A 141 10.72 -6.65 12.28
C LEU A 141 10.10 -8.06 12.34
N ALA A 142 9.74 -8.62 11.19
CA ALA A 142 9.18 -9.96 11.11
C ALA A 142 10.23 -11.06 11.29
N LYS A 143 11.53 -10.73 11.10
CA LYS A 143 12.66 -11.66 11.24
C LYS A 143 13.34 -11.61 12.62
N THR A 144 12.90 -10.71 13.50
CA THR A 144 13.39 -10.58 14.88
C THR A 144 12.46 -11.28 15.86
#